data_1c7e5fd994e5c800b6f4249ea1bed102
#
_entry.id   1c7e5fd994e5c800b6f4249ea1bed102
#
_cell.length_a   1.000
_cell.length_b   1.000
_cell.length_c   1.000
_cell.angle_alpha   90.00
_cell.angle_beta   90.00
_cell.angle_gamma   90.00
#
_symmetry.space_group_name_H-M   'P 1'
#
loop_
_entity.id
_entity.type
_entity.pdbx_description
1 polymer ?
#
loop_
_entity_poly.entity_id
_entity_poly.type
_entity_poly.pdbx_seq_one_letter_code
_entity_poly.pdbx_strand_id
1 'polypeptide(L)'
;MNCEIVRDLLPLYEDGLCSEESRKAVEEHLKTCEACREALSAAKADPIPAEAPEDSCAAEADVLRGISKEWRKRKRRALWKGTLLAAALLLGLALLARPALMLFLQTGAMGTETDLAGDLLCGYNSLTGEAFAASYRWDGSEETMDFTVPDTVFGYRVTALGGYVGRGAPYAFTVELPESFGHTRESFGEDLWDYAREKYPNAEVVELPFTVHIGKNLEEIREELFGSYYGVTPEGQEVLYHVTLTVDCDPENKTFYSENGVLYDRETGEAVLGTGE
;
A
#
# COMPACT_ATOMS: atom_id res chain seq x y z
N MET A 1 62.21 -34.48 19.34
CA MET A 1 60.76 -34.83 19.39
C MET A 1 60.60 -35.94 20.43
N ASN A 2 59.43 -35.98 21.18
CA ASN A 2 59.19 -37.02 22.18
C ASN A 2 58.76 -38.34 21.50
N CYS A 3 59.17 -39.53 22.05
CA CYS A 3 58.86 -40.87 21.51
C CYS A 3 57.34 -41.13 21.40
N GLU A 4 56.51 -40.59 22.28
CA GLU A 4 55.07 -40.71 22.26
C GLU A 4 54.48 -40.08 20.99
N ILE A 5 54.86 -38.85 20.67
CA ILE A 5 54.44 -38.14 19.45
C ILE A 5 54.89 -38.87 18.21
N VAL A 6 56.12 -39.44 18.22
CA VAL A 6 56.63 -40.21 17.05
C VAL A 6 55.80 -41.46 16.86
N ARG A 7 55.45 -42.19 17.93
CA ARG A 7 54.59 -43.40 17.83
C ARG A 7 53.22 -43.12 17.27
N ASP A 8 52.63 -42.01 17.64
CA ASP A 8 51.32 -41.58 17.10
C ASP A 8 51.39 -41.23 15.62
N LEU A 9 52.54 -40.77 15.12
CA LEU A 9 52.75 -40.41 13.73
C LEU A 9 53.22 -41.57 12.85
N LEU A 10 53.69 -42.70 13.46
CA LEU A 10 54.21 -43.84 12.68
C LEU A 10 53.21 -44.41 11.67
N PRO A 11 51.91 -44.58 12.00
CA PRO A 11 50.91 -45.07 11.04
C PRO A 11 50.75 -44.09 9.86
N LEU A 12 50.66 -42.79 10.09
CA LEU A 12 50.54 -41.77 9.05
C LEU A 12 51.86 -41.65 8.22
N TYR A 13 52.97 -41.90 8.83
CA TYR A 13 54.28 -41.89 8.17
C TYR A 13 54.39 -43.08 7.21
N GLU A 14 53.94 -44.25 7.62
CA GLU A 14 53.92 -45.46 6.80
C GLU A 14 53.02 -45.33 5.58
N ASP A 15 51.81 -44.78 5.78
CA ASP A 15 50.84 -44.54 4.71
C ASP A 15 51.20 -43.35 3.83
N GLY A 16 52.31 -42.64 4.09
CA GLY A 16 52.77 -41.49 3.35
C GLY A 16 51.88 -40.25 3.45
N LEU A 17 51.04 -40.22 4.50
CA LEU A 17 50.06 -39.13 4.77
C LEU A 17 50.59 -38.02 5.67
N CYS A 18 51.83 -38.11 6.16
CA CYS A 18 52.47 -37.06 6.91
C CYS A 18 52.81 -35.83 6.08
N SER A 19 52.65 -34.64 6.68
CA SER A 19 53.22 -33.42 6.10
C SER A 19 54.73 -33.53 5.97
N GLU A 20 55.38 -32.79 5.05
CA GLU A 20 56.80 -32.86 4.77
C GLU A 20 57.63 -32.49 6.03
N GLU A 21 57.18 -31.57 6.84
CA GLU A 21 57.80 -31.16 8.11
C GLU A 21 57.70 -32.27 9.16
N SER A 22 56.51 -32.90 9.32
CA SER A 22 56.32 -34.02 10.24
C SER A 22 57.15 -35.22 9.82
N ARG A 23 57.28 -35.52 8.53
CA ARG A 23 58.09 -36.59 7.97
C ARG A 23 59.56 -36.40 8.36
N LYS A 24 60.15 -35.22 8.10
CA LYS A 24 61.52 -34.90 8.45
C LYS A 24 61.76 -35.06 9.95
N ALA A 25 60.83 -34.61 10.76
CA ALA A 25 60.96 -34.70 12.24
C ALA A 25 60.90 -36.17 12.72
N VAL A 26 60.07 -37.01 12.13
CA VAL A 26 60.03 -38.46 12.42
C VAL A 26 61.29 -39.13 11.96
N GLU A 27 61.78 -38.88 10.74
CA GLU A 27 63.02 -39.43 10.19
C GLU A 27 64.23 -39.07 11.05
N GLU A 28 64.30 -37.82 11.54
CA GLU A 28 65.41 -37.39 12.40
C GLU A 28 65.40 -38.12 13.75
N HIS A 29 64.21 -38.32 14.33
CA HIS A 29 64.06 -39.08 15.56
C HIS A 29 64.40 -40.57 15.37
N LEU A 30 63.99 -41.19 14.28
CA LEU A 30 64.31 -42.59 13.96
C LEU A 30 65.81 -42.85 13.77
N LYS A 31 66.65 -41.85 13.46
CA LYS A 31 68.10 -41.97 13.39
C LYS A 31 68.72 -42.20 14.77
N THR A 32 68.10 -41.67 15.82
CA THR A 32 68.68 -41.66 17.16
C THR A 32 67.97 -42.59 18.14
N CYS A 33 66.69 -42.97 17.89
CA CYS A 33 65.90 -43.78 18.79
C CYS A 33 65.66 -45.18 18.28
N GLU A 34 66.26 -46.20 18.92
CA GLU A 34 66.13 -47.61 18.56
C GLU A 34 64.73 -48.15 18.84
N ALA A 35 64.12 -47.78 19.94
CA ALA A 35 62.77 -48.24 20.32
C ALA A 35 61.68 -47.81 19.29
N CYS A 36 61.82 -46.63 18.64
CA CYS A 36 60.89 -46.17 17.62
C CYS A 36 61.14 -46.83 16.26
N ARG A 37 62.41 -47.23 15.98
CA ARG A 37 62.72 -48.07 14.81
C ARG A 37 62.13 -49.48 14.93
N GLU A 38 62.20 -50.07 16.12
CA GLU A 38 61.58 -51.39 16.34
C GLU A 38 60.07 -51.31 16.22
N ALA A 39 59.43 -50.24 16.74
CA ALA A 39 57.99 -50.02 16.60
C ALA A 39 57.56 -49.87 15.12
N LEU A 40 58.33 -49.16 14.30
CA LEU A 40 58.11 -49.05 12.85
C LEU A 40 58.28 -50.40 12.13
N SER A 41 59.27 -51.20 12.55
CA SER A 41 59.48 -52.51 11.93
C SER A 41 58.41 -53.55 12.34
N ALA A 42 57.87 -53.42 13.55
CA ALA A 42 56.76 -54.24 14.02
C ALA A 42 55.44 -53.91 13.28
N ALA A 43 55.18 -52.61 13.02
CA ALA A 43 54.01 -52.18 12.26
C ALA A 43 54.03 -52.72 10.84
N LYS A 44 55.22 -52.82 10.21
CA LYS A 44 55.40 -53.42 8.88
C LYS A 44 55.24 -54.96 8.85
N ALA A 45 55.35 -55.62 9.97
CA ALA A 45 55.32 -57.08 10.07
C ALA A 45 53.87 -57.66 10.21
N ASP A 46 52.90 -56.83 10.48
CA ASP A 46 51.51 -57.26 10.63
C ASP A 46 50.70 -56.84 9.36
N PRO A 47 50.63 -57.67 8.32
CA PRO A 47 49.78 -57.36 7.14
C PRO A 47 48.31 -57.52 7.59
N ILE A 48 47.61 -56.40 7.59
CA ILE A 48 46.14 -56.41 7.72
C ILE A 48 45.61 -57.39 6.64
N PRO A 49 44.80 -58.42 7.02
CA PRO A 49 44.22 -59.31 6.04
C PRO A 49 43.33 -58.49 5.09
N ALA A 50 43.75 -58.39 3.84
CA ALA A 50 42.94 -57.84 2.77
C ALA A 50 41.91 -58.86 2.31
N GLU A 51 40.93 -59.16 3.17
CA GLU A 51 39.71 -59.88 2.79
C GLU A 51 38.50 -59.22 3.52
N ALA A 52 38.08 -58.06 2.98
CA ALA A 52 36.69 -57.67 3.09
C ALA A 52 35.96 -58.45 1.97
N PRO A 53 34.95 -59.26 2.28
CA PRO A 53 34.18 -59.97 1.27
C PRO A 53 33.53 -58.96 0.32
N GLU A 54 33.70 -59.14 -1.00
CA GLU A 54 33.15 -58.26 -2.03
C GLU A 54 31.64 -58.09 -1.93
N ASP A 55 30.92 -58.99 -1.27
CA ASP A 55 29.48 -58.89 -0.97
C ASP A 55 29.10 -57.82 0.06
N SER A 56 30.02 -57.37 0.92
CA SER A 56 29.70 -56.33 1.90
C SER A 56 29.62 -54.90 1.28
N CYS A 57 30.45 -54.65 0.29
CA CYS A 57 30.46 -53.38 -0.42
C CYS A 57 29.19 -53.14 -1.26
N ALA A 58 28.59 -54.20 -1.79
CA ALA A 58 27.32 -54.09 -2.53
C ALA A 58 26.14 -53.83 -1.61
N ALA A 59 26.10 -54.48 -0.44
CA ALA A 59 25.06 -54.29 0.58
C ALA A 59 25.15 -52.88 1.19
N GLU A 60 26.35 -52.38 1.49
CA GLU A 60 26.55 -51.03 2.01
C GLU A 60 26.20 -49.96 0.96
N ALA A 61 26.55 -50.16 -0.31
CA ALA A 61 26.19 -49.28 -1.41
C ALA A 61 24.66 -49.15 -1.59
N ASP A 62 23.92 -50.26 -1.43
CA ASP A 62 22.44 -50.25 -1.52
C ASP A 62 21.79 -49.58 -0.30
N VAL A 63 22.31 -49.73 0.89
CA VAL A 63 21.86 -49.01 2.10
C VAL A 63 22.09 -47.51 1.92
N LEU A 64 23.28 -47.10 1.45
CA LEU A 64 23.59 -45.68 1.19
C LEU A 64 22.71 -45.07 0.07
N ARG A 65 22.41 -45.85 -0.99
CA ARG A 65 21.46 -45.47 -2.04
C ARG A 65 20.02 -45.31 -1.48
N GLY A 66 19.60 -46.18 -0.57
CA GLY A 66 18.33 -46.10 0.12
C GLY A 66 18.20 -44.81 0.94
N ILE A 67 19.20 -44.54 1.78
CA ILE A 67 19.27 -43.33 2.61
C ILE A 67 19.27 -42.07 1.75
N SER A 68 20.04 -42.05 0.66
CA SER A 68 20.10 -40.90 -0.24
C SER A 68 18.77 -40.63 -0.96
N LYS A 69 18.01 -41.67 -1.32
CA LYS A 69 16.67 -41.55 -1.92
C LYS A 69 15.65 -40.99 -0.92
N GLU A 70 15.66 -41.48 0.31
CA GLU A 70 14.77 -40.98 1.38
C GLU A 70 15.11 -39.53 1.77
N TRP A 71 16.38 -39.21 1.87
CA TRP A 71 16.86 -37.85 2.16
C TRP A 71 16.44 -36.85 1.06
N ARG A 72 16.55 -37.24 -0.22
CA ARG A 72 16.07 -36.43 -1.36
C ARG A 72 14.55 -36.26 -1.32
N LYS A 73 13.78 -37.30 -0.94
CA LYS A 73 12.33 -37.19 -0.78
C LYS A 73 11.94 -36.26 0.36
N ARG A 74 12.63 -36.36 1.51
CA ARG A 74 12.42 -35.46 2.66
C ARG A 74 12.77 -34.01 2.31
N LYS A 75 13.91 -33.82 1.66
CA LYS A 75 14.34 -32.48 1.21
C LYS A 75 13.38 -31.85 0.19
N ARG A 76 12.90 -32.64 -0.78
CA ARG A 76 11.86 -32.17 -1.71
C ARG A 76 10.55 -31.81 -0.99
N ARG A 77 10.06 -32.65 -0.08
CA ARG A 77 8.86 -32.36 0.69
C ARG A 77 9.02 -31.11 1.57
N ALA A 78 10.18 -30.91 2.18
CA ALA A 78 10.48 -29.72 2.95
C ALA A 78 10.53 -28.45 2.08
N LEU A 79 11.17 -28.55 0.89
CA LEU A 79 11.19 -27.45 -0.09
C LEU A 79 9.77 -27.11 -0.58
N TRP A 80 8.96 -28.12 -0.94
CA TRP A 80 7.57 -27.88 -1.39
C TRP A 80 6.70 -27.27 -0.28
N LYS A 81 6.86 -27.70 0.97
CA LYS A 81 6.15 -27.11 2.11
C LYS A 81 6.62 -25.67 2.35
N GLY A 82 7.92 -25.40 2.24
CA GLY A 82 8.48 -24.06 2.36
C GLY A 82 8.00 -23.11 1.24
N THR A 83 7.97 -23.58 -0.02
CA THR A 83 7.48 -22.79 -1.15
C THR A 83 5.98 -22.52 -1.04
N LEU A 84 5.17 -23.50 -0.62
CA LEU A 84 3.74 -23.30 -0.39
C LEU A 84 3.48 -22.31 0.74
N LEU A 85 4.22 -22.39 1.84
CA LEU A 85 4.12 -21.45 2.95
C LEU A 85 4.51 -20.03 2.51
N ALA A 86 5.62 -19.89 1.79
CA ALA A 86 6.05 -18.61 1.25
C ALA A 86 5.03 -18.03 0.26
N ALA A 87 4.47 -18.84 -0.63
CA ALA A 87 3.41 -18.43 -1.54
C ALA A 87 2.14 -17.99 -0.80
N ALA A 88 1.73 -18.73 0.24
CA ALA A 88 0.59 -18.37 1.08
C ALA A 88 0.82 -17.06 1.85
N LEU A 89 2.04 -16.84 2.36
CA LEU A 89 2.41 -15.59 3.02
C LEU A 89 2.42 -14.41 2.05
N LEU A 90 2.97 -14.58 0.85
CA LEU A 90 2.97 -13.55 -0.18
C LEU A 90 1.54 -13.22 -0.65
N LEU A 91 0.69 -14.24 -0.82
CA LEU A 91 -0.71 -14.04 -1.16
C LEU A 91 -1.46 -13.33 -0.04
N GLY A 92 -1.24 -13.73 1.22
CA GLY A 92 -1.80 -13.08 2.40
C GLY A 92 -1.35 -11.61 2.50
N LEU A 93 -0.07 -11.34 2.28
CA LEU A 93 0.47 -9.98 2.26
C LEU A 93 -0.13 -9.15 1.13
N ALA A 94 -0.28 -9.71 -0.06
CA ALA A 94 -0.92 -9.04 -1.20
C ALA A 94 -2.40 -8.73 -0.94
N LEU A 95 -3.13 -9.67 -0.31
CA LEU A 95 -4.53 -9.45 0.08
C LEU A 95 -4.69 -8.38 1.16
N LEU A 96 -3.76 -8.28 2.10
CA LEU A 96 -3.75 -7.26 3.15
C LEU A 96 -3.21 -5.91 2.64
N ALA A 97 -2.24 -5.92 1.75
CA ALA A 97 -1.67 -4.70 1.18
C ALA A 97 -2.65 -3.98 0.23
N ARG A 98 -3.55 -4.72 -0.43
CA ARG A 98 -4.51 -4.15 -1.37
C ARG A 98 -5.46 -3.13 -0.72
N PRO A 99 -6.16 -3.44 0.39
CA PRO A 99 -7.02 -2.46 1.04
C PRO A 99 -6.22 -1.30 1.66
N ALA A 100 -5.03 -1.56 2.20
CA ALA A 100 -4.15 -0.50 2.71
C ALA A 100 -3.66 0.43 1.58
N LEU A 101 -3.32 -0.13 0.41
CA LEU A 101 -2.96 0.65 -0.77
C LEU A 101 -4.16 1.44 -1.30
N MET A 102 -5.35 0.83 -1.35
CA MET A 102 -6.58 1.53 -1.76
C MET A 102 -6.91 2.68 -0.82
N LEU A 103 -6.83 2.47 0.50
CA LEU A 103 -7.01 3.53 1.48
C LEU A 103 -5.98 4.65 1.30
N PHE A 104 -4.70 4.31 1.06
CA PHE A 104 -3.64 5.28 0.81
C PHE A 104 -3.86 6.08 -0.48
N LEU A 105 -4.39 5.45 -1.53
CA LEU A 105 -4.73 6.10 -2.79
C LEU A 105 -5.98 6.99 -2.64
N GLN A 106 -6.98 6.55 -1.89
CA GLN A 106 -8.18 7.33 -1.58
C GLN A 106 -7.89 8.59 -0.74
N THR A 107 -6.85 8.56 0.09
CA THR A 107 -6.40 9.75 0.83
C THR A 107 -5.65 10.78 -0.03
N GLY A 108 -5.63 10.63 -1.35
CA GLY A 108 -5.01 11.59 -2.28
C GLY A 108 -3.49 11.62 -2.23
N ALA A 109 -2.86 10.68 -1.52
CA ALA A 109 -1.41 10.66 -1.36
C ALA A 109 -0.65 10.33 -2.66
N MET A 110 -1.29 9.63 -3.61
CA MET A 110 -0.72 9.35 -4.94
C MET A 110 -1.79 9.17 -6.02
N GLY A 111 -1.52 9.71 -7.19
CA GLY A 111 -2.27 9.41 -8.43
C GLY A 111 -3.58 10.16 -8.62
N THR A 112 -3.89 11.14 -7.76
CA THR A 112 -5.03 12.02 -7.99
C THR A 112 -4.61 13.18 -8.88
N GLU A 113 -5.20 13.26 -10.04
CA GLU A 113 -5.07 14.36 -10.97
C GLU A 113 -6.35 15.19 -10.95
N THR A 114 -6.26 16.49 -11.21
CA THR A 114 -7.41 17.38 -11.28
C THR A 114 -7.46 18.05 -12.62
N ASP A 115 -8.65 18.15 -13.21
CA ASP A 115 -8.88 18.87 -14.45
C ASP A 115 -10.33 19.38 -14.49
N LEU A 116 -10.62 20.27 -15.43
CA LEU A 116 -11.94 20.84 -15.63
C LEU A 116 -12.77 20.00 -16.58
N ALA A 117 -13.96 19.64 -16.15
CA ALA A 117 -14.99 19.07 -16.97
C ALA A 117 -16.11 20.12 -17.19
N GLY A 118 -15.93 20.97 -18.18
CA GLY A 118 -16.72 22.18 -18.32
C GLY A 118 -16.41 23.17 -17.19
N ASP A 119 -17.41 23.57 -16.43
CA ASP A 119 -17.28 24.46 -15.28
C ASP A 119 -17.09 23.73 -13.94
N LEU A 120 -17.03 22.39 -14.00
CA LEU A 120 -16.83 21.54 -12.84
C LEU A 120 -15.36 21.13 -12.73
N LEU A 121 -14.71 21.49 -11.64
CA LEU A 121 -13.39 20.97 -11.31
C LEU A 121 -13.54 19.55 -10.73
N CYS A 122 -12.92 18.60 -11.38
CA CYS A 122 -12.97 17.21 -10.98
C CYS A 122 -11.59 16.67 -10.67
N GLY A 123 -11.48 15.85 -9.62
CA GLY A 123 -10.32 15.03 -9.39
C GLY A 123 -10.61 13.60 -9.85
N TYR A 124 -9.61 12.91 -10.37
CA TYR A 124 -9.73 11.51 -10.75
C TYR A 124 -8.48 10.73 -10.40
N ASN A 125 -8.66 9.45 -10.16
CA ASN A 125 -7.56 8.54 -9.83
C ASN A 125 -7.55 7.36 -10.81
N SER A 126 -6.53 7.33 -11.66
CA SER A 126 -6.36 6.31 -12.69
C SER A 126 -6.13 4.89 -12.12
N LEU A 127 -5.74 4.78 -10.84
CA LEU A 127 -5.48 3.50 -10.19
C LEU A 127 -6.74 2.90 -9.56
N THR A 128 -7.63 3.72 -9.00
CA THR A 128 -8.92 3.27 -8.45
C THR A 128 -10.02 3.20 -9.50
N GLY A 129 -9.90 4.00 -10.56
CA GLY A 129 -10.92 4.12 -11.60
C GLY A 129 -12.10 5.00 -11.19
N GLU A 130 -11.91 5.87 -10.18
CA GLU A 130 -12.94 6.74 -9.61
C GLU A 130 -12.58 8.20 -9.77
N ALA A 131 -13.60 9.03 -9.82
CA ALA A 131 -13.49 10.49 -9.85
C ALA A 131 -14.39 11.12 -8.78
N PHE A 132 -14.11 12.38 -8.47
CA PHE A 132 -14.91 13.20 -7.57
C PHE A 132 -15.07 14.61 -8.13
N ALA A 133 -16.19 15.26 -7.83
CA ALA A 133 -16.41 16.67 -8.12
C ALA A 133 -15.89 17.51 -6.93
N ALA A 134 -15.00 18.45 -7.20
CA ALA A 134 -14.34 19.27 -6.19
C ALA A 134 -14.93 20.67 -6.08
N SER A 135 -15.15 21.36 -7.20
CA SER A 135 -15.79 22.69 -7.19
C SER A 135 -16.53 22.94 -8.49
N TYR A 136 -17.53 23.82 -8.39
CA TYR A 136 -18.24 24.38 -9.54
C TYR A 136 -17.80 25.82 -9.73
N ARG A 137 -17.37 26.17 -10.94
CA ARG A 137 -17.00 27.53 -11.32
C ARG A 137 -18.20 28.25 -11.90
N TRP A 138 -18.80 29.10 -11.11
CA TRP A 138 -19.93 29.91 -11.53
C TRP A 138 -19.48 31.13 -12.34
N ASP A 139 -20.14 31.44 -13.45
CA ASP A 139 -19.81 32.58 -14.31
C ASP A 139 -20.50 33.89 -13.89
N GLY A 140 -21.35 33.85 -12.85
CA GLY A 140 -22.07 35.00 -12.34
C GLY A 140 -23.45 35.20 -12.98
N SER A 141 -23.93 34.31 -13.82
CA SER A 141 -25.26 34.38 -14.42
C SER A 141 -26.27 33.49 -13.69
N GLU A 142 -27.54 33.91 -13.65
CA GLU A 142 -28.61 33.11 -13.07
C GLU A 142 -28.86 31.80 -13.87
N GLU A 143 -28.53 31.81 -15.18
CA GLU A 143 -28.70 30.63 -16.02
C GLU A 143 -27.76 29.46 -15.63
N THR A 144 -26.67 29.77 -14.93
CA THR A 144 -25.68 28.78 -14.49
C THR A 144 -25.79 28.42 -13.00
N MET A 145 -26.84 28.87 -12.32
CA MET A 145 -27.14 28.43 -10.94
C MET A 145 -27.71 27.00 -10.86
N ASP A 146 -27.77 26.32 -12.00
CA ASP A 146 -28.25 24.96 -12.13
C ASP A 146 -27.11 24.12 -12.75
N PHE A 147 -26.51 23.22 -11.99
CA PHE A 147 -25.42 22.42 -12.48
C PHE A 147 -25.57 20.92 -12.19
N THR A 148 -25.01 20.13 -13.07
CA THR A 148 -25.10 18.65 -12.98
C THR A 148 -23.76 18.07 -12.61
N VAL A 149 -23.76 17.22 -11.58
CA VAL A 149 -22.66 16.32 -11.27
C VAL A 149 -22.78 15.12 -12.23
N PRO A 150 -21.88 14.98 -13.22
CA PRO A 150 -22.01 13.95 -14.23
C PRO A 150 -21.73 12.56 -13.68
N ASP A 151 -22.30 11.53 -14.29
CA ASP A 151 -22.02 10.13 -13.94
C ASP A 151 -20.57 9.72 -14.19
N THR A 152 -19.92 10.35 -15.16
CA THR A 152 -18.53 10.05 -15.54
C THR A 152 -17.80 11.30 -16.01
N VAL A 153 -16.52 11.43 -15.63
CA VAL A 153 -15.60 12.43 -16.13
C VAL A 153 -14.30 11.76 -16.55
N PHE A 154 -13.72 12.18 -17.67
CA PHE A 154 -12.46 11.62 -18.20
C PHE A 154 -12.45 10.09 -18.33
N GLY A 155 -13.62 9.45 -18.47
CA GLY A 155 -13.78 7.99 -18.50
C GLY A 155 -13.85 7.31 -17.13
N TYR A 156 -13.81 8.06 -16.04
CA TYR A 156 -13.93 7.57 -14.66
C TYR A 156 -15.31 7.85 -14.10
N ARG A 157 -15.81 6.96 -13.23
CA ARG A 157 -17.10 7.15 -12.54
C ARG A 157 -16.93 8.23 -11.46
N VAL A 158 -17.86 9.19 -11.43
CA VAL A 158 -17.93 10.18 -10.37
C VAL A 158 -18.67 9.56 -9.18
N THR A 159 -17.95 9.23 -8.14
CA THR A 159 -18.49 8.53 -6.97
C THR A 159 -18.58 9.42 -5.73
N ALA A 160 -17.96 10.60 -5.75
CA ALA A 160 -17.98 11.48 -4.59
C ALA A 160 -18.14 12.98 -4.96
N LEU A 161 -18.80 13.71 -4.08
CA LEU A 161 -18.81 15.16 -3.97
C LEU A 161 -17.81 15.58 -2.89
N GLY A 162 -16.93 16.52 -3.22
CA GLY A 162 -15.76 16.80 -2.40
C GLY A 162 -14.69 15.72 -2.55
N GLY A 163 -13.49 15.98 -2.12
CA GLY A 163 -12.41 15.03 -2.28
C GLY A 163 -11.08 15.51 -1.75
N TYR A 164 -10.04 14.77 -2.07
CA TYR A 164 -8.67 15.12 -1.68
C TYR A 164 -7.91 15.63 -2.90
N VAL A 165 -7.53 16.89 -2.91
CA VAL A 165 -6.62 17.46 -3.91
C VAL A 165 -5.23 17.57 -3.29
N GLY A 166 -4.27 16.84 -3.84
CA GLY A 166 -2.88 16.88 -3.38
C GLY A 166 -2.60 16.13 -2.08
N ARG A 167 -1.63 16.59 -1.29
CA ARG A 167 -1.18 15.91 -0.08
C ARG A 167 -2.07 16.22 1.13
N GLY A 168 -3.28 15.70 1.15
CA GLY A 168 -3.92 15.37 2.42
C GLY A 168 -4.80 16.39 3.11
N ALA A 169 -5.29 17.44 2.43
CA ALA A 169 -6.44 18.17 2.95
C ALA A 169 -7.70 17.68 2.24
N PRO A 170 -8.74 17.28 2.97
CA PRO A 170 -10.04 17.06 2.37
C PRO A 170 -10.54 18.39 1.78
N TYR A 171 -11.15 18.30 0.62
CA TYR A 171 -11.81 19.44 -0.02
C TYR A 171 -13.32 19.24 0.11
N ALA A 172 -13.95 20.14 0.81
CA ALA A 172 -15.38 20.32 0.67
C ALA A 172 -15.68 20.72 -0.79
N PHE A 173 -16.83 20.32 -1.29
CA PHE A 173 -17.31 20.86 -2.57
C PHE A 173 -17.59 22.35 -2.40
N THR A 174 -17.11 23.17 -3.30
CA THR A 174 -17.27 24.63 -3.22
C THR A 174 -17.81 25.20 -4.53
N VAL A 175 -18.53 26.31 -4.43
CA VAL A 175 -18.89 27.15 -5.58
C VAL A 175 -17.84 28.26 -5.69
N GLU A 176 -17.09 28.27 -6.79
CA GLU A 176 -16.12 29.31 -7.08
C GLU A 176 -16.82 30.53 -7.66
N LEU A 177 -16.80 31.64 -6.90
CA LEU A 177 -17.39 32.89 -7.36
C LEU A 177 -16.50 33.61 -8.39
N PRO A 178 -17.09 34.25 -9.41
CA PRO A 178 -16.32 34.99 -10.41
C PRO A 178 -15.61 36.22 -9.80
N GLU A 179 -14.52 36.66 -10.42
CA GLU A 179 -13.73 37.82 -9.95
C GLU A 179 -14.55 39.08 -9.80
N SER A 180 -15.63 39.27 -10.57
CA SER A 180 -16.55 40.40 -10.48
C SER A 180 -17.25 40.52 -9.12
N PHE A 181 -17.35 39.40 -8.36
CA PHE A 181 -17.90 39.37 -7.00
C PHE A 181 -16.87 39.78 -5.93
N GLY A 182 -15.65 40.11 -6.35
CA GLY A 182 -14.58 40.50 -5.45
C GLY A 182 -13.73 39.32 -4.94
N HIS A 183 -12.77 39.65 -4.09
CA HIS A 183 -11.94 38.63 -3.49
C HIS A 183 -12.62 38.03 -2.25
N THR A 184 -12.93 36.73 -2.31
CA THR A 184 -13.34 35.96 -1.14
C THR A 184 -12.23 36.01 -0.09
N ARG A 185 -12.56 36.49 1.11
CA ARG A 185 -11.62 36.62 2.23
C ARG A 185 -11.82 35.55 3.28
N GLU A 186 -13.04 35.09 3.43
CA GLU A 186 -13.41 34.08 4.41
C GLU A 186 -14.58 33.26 3.88
N SER A 187 -14.58 31.95 4.19
CA SER A 187 -15.68 31.02 3.88
C SER A 187 -16.19 30.38 5.16
N PHE A 188 -17.47 30.11 5.20
CA PHE A 188 -18.17 29.56 6.35
C PHE A 188 -18.96 28.33 5.89
N GLY A 189 -18.98 27.29 6.71
CA GLY A 189 -19.89 26.17 6.54
C GLY A 189 -21.35 26.64 6.66
N GLU A 190 -22.25 25.80 6.18
CA GLU A 190 -23.69 26.08 6.18
C GLU A 190 -24.23 26.32 7.60
N ASP A 191 -23.73 25.60 8.58
CA ASP A 191 -24.06 25.72 10.01
C ASP A 191 -23.55 27.02 10.66
N LEU A 192 -22.65 27.76 10.01
CA LEU A 192 -22.04 29.00 10.49
C LEU A 192 -22.66 30.27 9.91
N TRP A 193 -23.78 30.17 9.21
CA TRP A 193 -24.40 31.35 8.59
C TRP A 193 -24.78 32.46 9.62
N ASP A 194 -25.38 32.10 10.72
CA ASP A 194 -25.73 33.07 11.76
C ASP A 194 -24.48 33.72 12.38
N TYR A 195 -23.42 32.97 12.57
CA TYR A 195 -22.14 33.48 13.01
C TYR A 195 -21.53 34.45 11.99
N ALA A 196 -21.57 34.12 10.68
CA ALA A 196 -21.09 35.00 9.64
C ALA A 196 -21.83 36.34 9.61
N ARG A 197 -23.15 36.32 9.75
CA ARG A 197 -24.00 37.52 9.85
C ARG A 197 -23.71 38.38 11.10
N GLU A 198 -23.46 37.73 12.22
CA GLU A 198 -23.10 38.42 13.47
C GLU A 198 -21.71 39.08 13.36
N LYS A 199 -20.76 38.39 12.71
CA LYS A 199 -19.39 38.85 12.52
C LYS A 199 -19.30 40.04 11.55
N TYR A 200 -20.13 40.05 10.49
CA TYR A 200 -20.15 41.07 9.45
C TYR A 200 -21.54 41.77 9.36
N PRO A 201 -21.96 42.48 10.40
CA PRO A 201 -23.31 43.01 10.46
C PRO A 201 -23.62 44.12 9.45
N ASN A 202 -22.58 44.72 8.84
CA ASN A 202 -22.72 45.81 7.85
C ASN A 202 -22.57 45.31 6.43
N ALA A 203 -22.20 44.05 6.21
CA ALA A 203 -22.08 43.50 4.88
C ALA A 203 -23.44 43.38 4.20
N GLU A 204 -23.49 43.69 2.92
CA GLU A 204 -24.67 43.38 2.10
C GLU A 204 -24.83 41.86 1.95
N VAL A 205 -26.03 41.35 2.17
CA VAL A 205 -26.31 39.93 1.97
C VAL A 205 -26.81 39.70 0.56
N VAL A 206 -26.14 38.79 -0.17
CA VAL A 206 -26.54 38.38 -1.50
C VAL A 206 -26.81 36.86 -1.47
N GLU A 207 -28.06 36.50 -1.72
CA GLU A 207 -28.49 35.10 -1.78
C GLU A 207 -28.12 34.50 -3.15
N LEU A 208 -27.52 33.31 -3.12
CA LEU A 208 -27.08 32.56 -4.29
C LEU A 208 -27.70 31.16 -4.23
N PRO A 209 -28.96 30.98 -4.72
CA PRO A 209 -29.61 29.69 -4.73
C PRO A 209 -29.11 28.85 -5.91
N PHE A 210 -28.45 27.73 -5.63
CA PHE A 210 -28.01 26.77 -6.65
C PHE A 210 -28.85 25.51 -6.63
N THR A 211 -29.16 24.96 -7.83
CA THR A 211 -29.71 23.63 -7.97
C THR A 211 -28.61 22.66 -8.41
N VAL A 212 -28.47 21.58 -7.66
CA VAL A 212 -27.48 20.54 -7.92
C VAL A 212 -28.17 19.26 -8.36
N HIS A 213 -27.91 18.83 -9.60
CA HIS A 213 -28.38 17.55 -10.10
C HIS A 213 -27.33 16.48 -9.84
N ILE A 214 -27.68 15.50 -9.03
CA ILE A 214 -26.81 14.38 -8.65
C ILE A 214 -27.08 13.17 -9.51
N GLY A 215 -26.03 12.67 -10.17
CA GLY A 215 -26.10 11.49 -11.01
C GLY A 215 -26.22 10.19 -10.20
N LYS A 216 -26.51 9.09 -10.91
CA LYS A 216 -26.75 7.76 -10.33
C LYS A 216 -25.54 7.10 -9.70
N ASN A 217 -24.33 7.56 -10.01
CA ASN A 217 -23.09 6.94 -9.56
C ASN A 217 -22.51 7.56 -8.27
N LEU A 218 -23.09 8.63 -7.74
CA LEU A 218 -22.62 9.25 -6.51
C LEU A 218 -22.88 8.30 -5.32
N GLU A 219 -21.83 8.02 -4.56
CA GLU A 219 -21.83 7.08 -3.44
C GLU A 219 -21.43 7.76 -2.12
N GLU A 220 -20.77 8.94 -2.19
CA GLU A 220 -20.18 9.59 -1.01
C GLU A 220 -20.24 11.12 -1.13
N ILE A 221 -20.56 11.79 -0.04
CA ILE A 221 -20.35 13.22 0.11
C ILE A 221 -19.28 13.41 1.19
N ARG A 222 -18.16 14.00 0.78
CA ARG A 222 -16.97 14.18 1.61
C ARG A 222 -16.92 15.61 2.08
N GLU A 223 -17.19 15.80 3.34
CA GLU A 223 -17.21 17.09 4.05
C GLU A 223 -18.35 18.05 3.69
N GLU A 224 -18.50 19.00 4.59
CA GLU A 224 -19.54 20.02 4.54
C GLU A 224 -19.36 20.95 3.34
N LEU A 225 -20.46 21.32 2.73
CA LEU A 225 -20.47 22.34 1.69
C LEU A 225 -20.40 23.70 2.34
N PHE A 226 -19.66 24.60 1.73
CA PHE A 226 -19.64 25.99 2.18
C PHE A 226 -20.96 26.66 1.84
N GLY A 227 -21.66 27.16 2.86
CA GLY A 227 -22.92 27.86 2.72
C GLY A 227 -22.76 29.37 2.54
N SER A 228 -21.58 29.96 2.79
CA SER A 228 -21.40 31.42 2.70
C SER A 228 -19.97 31.85 2.51
N TYR A 229 -19.81 33.04 1.92
CA TYR A 229 -18.53 33.68 1.66
C TYR A 229 -18.57 35.16 2.01
N TYR A 230 -17.61 35.63 2.80
CA TYR A 230 -17.37 37.04 2.98
C TYR A 230 -16.36 37.54 1.96
N GLY A 231 -16.69 38.60 1.28
CA GLY A 231 -15.83 39.22 0.30
C GLY A 231 -15.91 40.74 0.31
N VAL A 232 -15.03 41.38 -0.48
CA VAL A 232 -15.05 42.80 -0.72
C VAL A 232 -15.05 43.00 -2.24
N THR A 233 -16.06 43.67 -2.73
CA THR A 233 -16.18 43.96 -4.18
C THR A 233 -15.02 44.86 -4.66
N PRO A 234 -14.79 44.94 -5.98
CA PRO A 234 -13.80 45.86 -6.52
C PRO A 234 -14.01 47.33 -6.13
N GLU A 235 -15.26 47.75 -5.87
CA GLU A 235 -15.64 49.08 -5.42
C GLU A 235 -15.43 49.30 -3.91
N GLY A 236 -15.02 48.26 -3.19
CA GLY A 236 -14.73 48.30 -1.75
C GLY A 236 -15.94 48.04 -0.86
N GLN A 237 -17.03 47.53 -1.39
CA GLN A 237 -18.24 47.17 -0.62
C GLN A 237 -18.04 45.79 0.03
N GLU A 238 -18.41 45.70 1.32
CA GLU A 238 -18.42 44.40 2.04
C GLU A 238 -19.71 43.68 1.71
N VAL A 239 -19.53 42.41 1.28
CA VAL A 239 -20.62 41.52 0.85
C VAL A 239 -20.49 40.15 1.52
N LEU A 240 -21.63 39.63 1.96
CA LEU A 240 -21.76 38.28 2.49
C LEU A 240 -22.64 37.49 1.52
N TYR A 241 -22.01 36.61 0.75
CA TYR A 241 -22.69 35.72 -0.19
C TYR A 241 -23.16 34.48 0.55
N HIS A 242 -24.45 34.20 0.47
CA HIS A 242 -25.08 33.04 1.04
C HIS A 242 -25.46 32.05 -0.06
N VAL A 243 -24.69 30.97 -0.15
CA VAL A 243 -24.97 29.88 -1.08
C VAL A 243 -25.92 28.89 -0.44
N THR A 244 -27.07 28.72 -1.07
CA THR A 244 -28.05 27.69 -0.67
C THR A 244 -28.16 26.63 -1.76
N LEU A 245 -28.33 25.38 -1.39
CA LEU A 245 -28.39 24.27 -2.31
C LEU A 245 -29.76 23.61 -2.31
N THR A 246 -30.36 23.54 -3.49
CA THR A 246 -31.50 22.65 -3.76
C THR A 246 -30.98 21.44 -4.50
N VAL A 247 -31.27 20.24 -4.04
CA VAL A 247 -30.71 19.02 -4.64
C VAL A 247 -31.78 18.21 -5.33
N ASP A 248 -31.50 17.84 -6.59
CA ASP A 248 -32.25 16.86 -7.36
C ASP A 248 -31.38 15.63 -7.62
N CYS A 249 -31.88 14.45 -7.24
CA CYS A 249 -31.12 13.22 -7.32
C CYS A 249 -31.74 12.27 -8.34
N ASP A 250 -30.89 11.71 -9.22
CA ASP A 250 -31.31 10.68 -10.16
C ASP A 250 -32.03 9.52 -9.42
N PRO A 251 -33.23 9.14 -9.83
CA PRO A 251 -33.99 8.08 -9.18
C PRO A 251 -33.30 6.70 -9.23
N GLU A 252 -32.36 6.50 -10.17
CA GLU A 252 -31.54 5.29 -10.25
C GLU A 252 -30.35 5.29 -9.27
N ASN A 253 -30.09 6.40 -8.56
CA ASN A 253 -29.06 6.44 -7.54
C ASN A 253 -29.41 5.45 -6.41
N LYS A 254 -28.43 4.64 -6.02
CA LYS A 254 -28.62 3.55 -5.06
C LYS A 254 -28.35 3.97 -3.61
N THR A 255 -27.56 5.02 -3.43
CA THR A 255 -27.11 5.50 -2.13
C THR A 255 -28.01 6.62 -1.62
N PHE A 256 -28.39 7.54 -2.52
CA PHE A 256 -29.13 8.74 -2.16
C PHE A 256 -30.50 8.83 -2.85
N TYR A 257 -31.35 9.69 -2.29
CA TYR A 257 -32.57 10.18 -2.92
C TYR A 257 -32.83 11.62 -2.50
N SER A 258 -33.54 12.38 -3.32
CA SER A 258 -33.93 13.74 -2.97
C SER A 258 -35.42 13.85 -2.72
N GLU A 259 -35.79 14.68 -1.75
CA GLU A 259 -37.16 15.05 -1.45
C GLU A 259 -37.23 16.51 -1.01
N ASN A 260 -38.08 17.32 -1.62
CA ASN A 260 -38.23 18.76 -1.34
C ASN A 260 -36.89 19.53 -1.39
N GLY A 261 -36.03 19.22 -2.34
CA GLY A 261 -34.74 19.90 -2.50
C GLY A 261 -33.64 19.46 -1.53
N VAL A 262 -33.91 18.49 -0.66
CA VAL A 262 -32.95 17.92 0.28
C VAL A 262 -32.54 16.52 -0.15
N LEU A 263 -31.25 16.22 -0.08
CA LEU A 263 -30.70 14.90 -0.32
C LEU A 263 -30.67 14.08 0.95
N TYR A 264 -31.12 12.86 0.87
CA TYR A 264 -31.15 11.90 1.98
C TYR A 264 -30.35 10.64 1.64
N ASP A 265 -29.71 10.08 2.62
CA ASP A 265 -29.12 8.75 2.55
C ASP A 265 -30.24 7.68 2.61
N ARG A 266 -30.24 6.71 1.68
CA ARG A 266 -31.29 5.68 1.61
C ARG A 266 -31.25 4.67 2.75
N GLU A 267 -30.07 4.43 3.33
CA GLU A 267 -29.90 3.44 4.39
C GLU A 267 -30.29 4.02 5.74
N THR A 268 -29.88 5.24 6.03
CA THR A 268 -30.12 5.88 7.35
C THR A 268 -31.39 6.74 7.35
N GLY A 269 -31.80 7.27 6.20
CA GLY A 269 -32.88 8.24 6.10
C GLY A 269 -32.51 9.63 6.63
N GLU A 270 -31.24 9.86 6.91
CA GLU A 270 -30.74 11.16 7.38
C GLU A 270 -30.52 12.12 6.22
N ALA A 271 -30.79 13.41 6.45
CA ALA A 271 -30.46 14.46 5.50
C ALA A 271 -28.94 14.63 5.42
N VAL A 272 -28.42 14.69 4.18
CA VAL A 272 -26.99 14.76 3.91
C VAL A 272 -26.60 16.09 3.26
N LEU A 273 -27.49 16.68 2.46
CA LEU A 273 -27.20 17.87 1.68
C LEU A 273 -28.47 18.62 1.30
N GLY A 274 -28.40 19.94 1.24
CA GLY A 274 -29.50 20.82 0.87
C GLY A 274 -30.21 21.42 2.08
N THR A 275 -30.66 22.67 1.93
CA THR A 275 -31.27 23.46 3.03
C THR A 275 -32.76 23.24 3.13
N GLY A 276 -33.40 22.67 2.10
CA GLY A 276 -34.85 22.56 2.02
C GLY A 276 -35.53 23.94 1.92
N GLU A 277 -36.70 24.02 1.31
CA GLU A 277 -37.55 25.24 1.37
C GLU A 277 -38.09 25.51 2.79
#